data_317a89d9591ace84bb52c31061b22b12
#
_entry.id   317a89d9591ace84bb52c31061b22b12
#
_cell.length_a   1.000
_cell.length_b   1.000
_cell.length_c   1.000
_cell.angle_alpha   90.00
_cell.angle_beta   90.00
_cell.angle_gamma   90.00
#
_symmetry.space_group_name_H-M   'P 1'
#
loop_
_entity.id
_entity.type
_entity.pdbx_description
1 polymer ?
#
loop_
_entity_poly.entity_id
_entity_poly.type
_entity_poly.pdbx_seq_one_letter_code
_entity_poly.pdbx_strand_id
1 'polypeptide(L)'
;RLLGTVTPGNNYYLAHVEFIPDSVQVYAARGVLDSIQTVYTERQHVSNFTDIKELTVNLRKFADAKCIPARVKMRLYPDVLTEESVEVPIEAINMPADKVLRTFPGKVRVNFVVGAYRLRTMPKNAETRELLPTGFRFVVNYKEVEEHPADKCHVYVLVSPNGVRNVRPALTTVDYLIEQR
;
A
#
# COMPACT_ATOMS: atom_id res chain seq x y z
N ARG A 1 -3.59 -14.37 -14.49
CA ARG A 1 -2.87 -13.92 -13.29
C ARG A 1 -1.59 -14.72 -13.08
N LEU A 2 -0.60 -14.08 -12.49
CA LEU A 2 0.67 -14.72 -12.12
C LEU A 2 0.48 -15.73 -10.98
N LEU A 3 1.04 -16.92 -11.17
CA LEU A 3 1.17 -17.95 -10.12
C LEU A 3 2.65 -18.17 -9.84
N GLY A 4 3.04 -18.18 -8.58
CA GLY A 4 4.43 -18.42 -8.16
C GLY A 4 5.03 -17.27 -7.38
N THR A 5 6.35 -17.24 -7.34
CA THR A 5 7.12 -16.27 -6.56
C THR A 5 7.97 -15.41 -7.50
N VAL A 6 7.83 -14.09 -7.35
CA VAL A 6 8.62 -13.10 -8.05
C VAL A 6 9.25 -12.18 -7.02
N THR A 7 10.58 -12.21 -6.94
CA THR A 7 11.36 -11.46 -5.95
C THR A 7 12.43 -10.63 -6.65
N PRO A 8 12.22 -9.32 -6.82
CA PRO A 8 13.23 -8.42 -7.35
C PRO A 8 14.51 -8.40 -6.49
N GLY A 9 15.54 -7.71 -6.97
CA GLY A 9 16.79 -7.51 -6.23
C GLY A 9 16.60 -6.74 -4.91
N ASN A 10 17.65 -6.69 -4.10
CA ASN A 10 17.63 -5.98 -2.82
C ASN A 10 17.27 -4.51 -3.00
N ASN A 11 16.41 -3.99 -2.12
CA ASN A 11 15.86 -2.64 -2.16
C ASN A 11 14.92 -2.36 -3.36
N TYR A 12 14.52 -3.39 -4.07
CA TYR A 12 13.52 -3.32 -5.13
C TYR A 12 12.25 -4.04 -4.71
N TYR A 13 11.16 -3.66 -5.33
CA TYR A 13 9.88 -4.34 -5.19
C TYR A 13 9.23 -4.50 -6.58
N LEU A 14 8.29 -5.41 -6.71
CA LEU A 14 7.55 -5.60 -7.95
C LEU A 14 6.41 -4.57 -8.02
N ALA A 15 6.63 -3.53 -8.80
CA ALA A 15 5.70 -2.42 -8.92
C ALA A 15 4.48 -2.77 -9.76
N HIS A 16 4.69 -3.54 -10.85
CA HIS A 16 3.64 -3.89 -11.79
C HIS A 16 3.98 -5.18 -12.54
N VAL A 17 2.95 -5.93 -12.88
CA VAL A 17 3.03 -7.08 -13.77
C VAL A 17 2.11 -6.83 -14.95
N GLU A 18 2.65 -6.91 -16.16
CA GLU A 18 1.90 -6.74 -17.39
C GLU A 18 1.87 -8.05 -18.17
N PHE A 19 0.72 -8.38 -18.71
CA PHE A 19 0.56 -9.52 -19.63
C PHE A 19 0.19 -9.05 -21.03
N ILE A 20 0.79 -9.65 -22.06
CA ILE A 20 0.53 -9.35 -23.45
C ILE A 20 0.23 -10.66 -24.20
N PRO A 21 -1.00 -10.91 -24.58
CA PRO A 21 -2.21 -10.14 -24.30
C PRO A 21 -2.62 -10.22 -22.82
N ASP A 22 -3.41 -9.26 -22.35
CA ASP A 22 -3.88 -9.18 -20.98
C ASP A 22 -5.04 -10.15 -20.66
N SER A 23 -5.66 -10.66 -21.70
CA SER A 23 -6.75 -11.62 -21.64
C SER A 23 -6.61 -12.68 -22.73
N VAL A 24 -7.18 -13.86 -22.49
CA VAL A 24 -7.18 -14.99 -23.42
C VAL A 24 -8.59 -15.52 -23.58
N GLN A 25 -8.84 -16.18 -24.72
CA GLN A 25 -10.10 -16.86 -24.94
C GLN A 25 -10.03 -18.28 -24.37
N VAL A 26 -11.07 -18.68 -23.66
CA VAL A 26 -11.21 -20.01 -23.11
C VAL A 26 -12.33 -20.75 -23.83
N TYR A 27 -12.01 -21.91 -24.36
CA TYR A 27 -12.96 -22.81 -25.05
C TYR A 27 -13.22 -24.03 -24.18
N ALA A 28 -14.47 -24.22 -23.81
CA ALA A 28 -14.90 -25.35 -23.01
C ALA A 28 -16.42 -25.54 -23.09
N ALA A 29 -16.93 -26.67 -22.58
CA ALA A 29 -18.35 -26.84 -22.39
C ALA A 29 -18.91 -25.78 -21.41
N ARG A 30 -20.17 -25.41 -21.57
CA ARG A 30 -20.81 -24.31 -20.83
C ARG A 30 -20.67 -24.45 -19.32
N GLY A 31 -20.92 -25.66 -18.78
CA GLY A 31 -20.80 -25.87 -17.34
C GLY A 31 -19.37 -25.76 -16.81
N VAL A 32 -18.36 -26.02 -17.64
CA VAL A 32 -16.94 -25.80 -17.31
C VAL A 32 -16.60 -24.32 -17.35
N LEU A 33 -17.09 -23.60 -18.36
CA LEU A 33 -16.88 -22.14 -18.49
C LEU A 33 -17.42 -21.37 -17.28
N ASP A 34 -18.57 -21.76 -16.78
CA ASP A 34 -19.20 -21.11 -15.61
C ASP A 34 -18.34 -21.22 -14.35
N SER A 35 -17.47 -22.22 -14.26
CA SER A 35 -16.56 -22.44 -13.14
C SER A 35 -15.22 -21.71 -13.28
N ILE A 36 -14.85 -21.25 -14.47
CA ILE A 36 -13.56 -20.58 -14.74
C ILE A 36 -13.73 -19.08 -14.67
N GLN A 37 -13.23 -18.47 -13.61
CA GLN A 37 -13.25 -17.02 -13.43
C GLN A 37 -11.91 -16.37 -13.75
N THR A 38 -10.82 -17.11 -13.61
CA THR A 38 -9.46 -16.59 -13.80
C THR A 38 -8.57 -17.66 -14.41
N VAL A 39 -7.72 -17.24 -15.35
CA VAL A 39 -6.67 -18.07 -15.93
C VAL A 39 -5.35 -17.69 -15.27
N TYR A 40 -4.60 -18.69 -14.83
CA TYR A 40 -3.28 -18.51 -14.19
C TYR A 40 -2.17 -18.97 -15.11
N THR A 41 -0.98 -18.40 -14.94
CA THR A 41 0.23 -18.94 -15.52
C THR A 41 0.61 -20.26 -14.87
N GLU A 42 1.46 -21.05 -15.52
CA GLU A 42 2.22 -22.08 -14.80
C GLU A 42 3.05 -21.41 -13.70
N ARG A 43 3.42 -22.17 -12.69
CA ARG A 43 4.18 -21.65 -11.54
C ARG A 43 5.52 -21.06 -11.98
N GLN A 44 5.76 -19.81 -11.66
CA GLN A 44 6.98 -19.10 -11.98
C GLN A 44 7.85 -18.88 -10.74
N HIS A 45 9.16 -18.89 -10.95
CA HIS A 45 10.16 -18.48 -9.96
C HIS A 45 11.12 -17.51 -10.63
N VAL A 46 11.04 -16.24 -10.30
CA VAL A 46 11.91 -15.19 -10.83
C VAL A 46 12.48 -14.41 -9.65
N SER A 47 13.81 -14.23 -9.63
CA SER A 47 14.49 -13.56 -8.54
C SER A 47 15.66 -12.70 -9.04
N ASN A 48 16.14 -11.78 -8.20
CA ASN A 48 17.34 -10.97 -8.41
C ASN A 48 17.37 -10.17 -9.72
N PHE A 49 16.30 -9.50 -10.05
CA PHE A 49 16.26 -8.60 -11.21
C PHE A 49 16.06 -7.15 -10.76
N THR A 50 16.72 -6.23 -11.45
CA THR A 50 16.68 -4.78 -11.17
C THR A 50 16.18 -3.96 -12.36
N ASP A 51 16.08 -4.59 -13.52
CA ASP A 51 15.53 -4.00 -14.74
C ASP A 51 14.24 -4.71 -15.15
N ILE A 52 13.49 -4.09 -16.06
CA ILE A 52 12.28 -4.71 -16.63
C ILE A 52 12.65 -6.08 -17.22
N LYS A 53 11.93 -7.10 -16.78
CA LYS A 53 12.13 -8.46 -17.24
C LYS A 53 10.95 -8.94 -18.06
N GLU A 54 11.23 -9.38 -19.28
CA GLU A 54 10.22 -9.94 -20.19
C GLU A 54 10.42 -11.44 -20.30
N LEU A 55 9.35 -12.19 -20.09
CA LEU A 55 9.33 -13.65 -20.16
C LEU A 55 8.14 -14.12 -20.99
N THR A 56 8.32 -15.18 -21.77
CA THR A 56 7.19 -15.91 -22.33
C THR A 56 6.81 -17.03 -21.39
N VAL A 57 5.58 -17.00 -20.90
CA VAL A 57 5.10 -17.96 -19.90
C VAL A 57 3.93 -18.78 -20.45
N ASN A 58 3.88 -20.06 -20.11
CA ASN A 58 2.77 -20.92 -20.44
C ASN A 58 1.63 -20.66 -19.44
N LEU A 59 0.40 -20.78 -19.92
CA LEU A 59 -0.77 -20.78 -19.06
C LEU A 59 -0.99 -22.16 -18.46
N ARG A 60 -1.50 -22.19 -17.23
CA ARG A 60 -1.86 -23.43 -16.55
C ARG A 60 -2.95 -24.14 -17.35
N LYS A 61 -2.74 -25.41 -17.63
CA LYS A 61 -3.68 -26.23 -18.39
C LYS A 61 -4.90 -26.60 -17.56
N PHE A 62 -6.06 -26.59 -18.21
CA PHE A 62 -7.30 -27.15 -17.70
C PHE A 62 -7.53 -28.52 -18.32
N ALA A 63 -8.14 -29.42 -17.55
CA ALA A 63 -8.46 -30.78 -18.04
C ALA A 63 -9.48 -30.75 -19.18
N ASP A 64 -10.48 -29.89 -19.08
CA ASP A 64 -11.65 -29.83 -19.98
C ASP A 64 -11.81 -28.48 -20.68
N ALA A 65 -10.75 -27.72 -20.77
CA ALA A 65 -10.77 -26.40 -21.39
C ALA A 65 -9.47 -26.11 -22.14
N LYS A 66 -9.57 -25.25 -23.13
CA LYS A 66 -8.44 -24.81 -23.93
C LYS A 66 -8.34 -23.28 -23.93
N CYS A 67 -7.16 -22.77 -23.67
CA CYS A 67 -6.87 -21.33 -23.75
C CYS A 67 -6.16 -20.99 -25.08
N ILE A 68 -6.59 -19.91 -25.72
CA ILE A 68 -5.96 -19.40 -26.92
C ILE A 68 -5.67 -17.90 -26.74
N PRO A 69 -4.41 -17.48 -26.80
CA PRO A 69 -3.18 -18.29 -26.91
C PRO A 69 -2.86 -19.07 -25.64
N ALA A 70 -2.10 -20.15 -25.78
CA ALA A 70 -1.66 -20.96 -24.62
C ALA A 70 -0.44 -20.39 -23.90
N ARG A 71 0.22 -19.39 -24.51
CA ARG A 71 1.37 -18.66 -23.97
C ARG A 71 1.11 -17.18 -24.05
N VAL A 72 1.61 -16.45 -23.09
CA VAL A 72 1.57 -14.97 -23.05
C VAL A 72 2.93 -14.43 -22.70
N LYS A 73 3.21 -13.20 -23.11
CA LYS A 73 4.37 -12.45 -22.61
C LYS A 73 4.02 -11.85 -21.26
N MET A 74 4.95 -11.96 -20.33
CA MET A 74 4.85 -11.36 -19.01
C MET A 74 6.01 -10.38 -18.84
N ARG A 75 5.69 -9.13 -18.52
CA ARG A 75 6.67 -8.09 -18.17
C ARG A 75 6.58 -7.79 -16.69
N LEU A 76 7.73 -7.86 -16.05
CA LEU A 76 7.91 -7.57 -14.63
C LEU A 76 8.61 -6.23 -14.49
N TYR A 77 7.98 -5.31 -13.76
CA TYR A 77 8.49 -3.96 -13.56
C TYR A 77 8.99 -3.81 -12.12
N PRO A 78 10.32 -3.90 -11.89
CA PRO A 78 10.88 -3.62 -10.58
C PRO A 78 10.98 -2.10 -10.36
N ASP A 79 10.86 -1.67 -9.12
CA ASP A 79 11.05 -0.27 -8.73
C ASP A 79 11.80 -0.21 -7.41
N VAL A 80 12.45 0.93 -7.17
CA VAL A 80 13.28 1.16 -5.98
C VAL A 80 12.41 1.58 -4.81
N LEU A 81 12.69 1.04 -3.63
CA LEU A 81 12.14 1.50 -2.37
C LEU A 81 12.98 2.67 -1.84
N THR A 82 12.31 3.71 -1.35
CA THR A 82 12.94 4.88 -0.75
C THR A 82 12.28 5.24 0.57
N GLU A 83 13.05 5.81 1.50
CA GLU A 83 12.51 6.35 2.74
C GLU A 83 12.14 7.81 2.55
N GLU A 84 10.97 8.18 3.05
CA GLU A 84 10.45 9.53 3.02
C GLU A 84 9.80 9.91 4.35
N SER A 85 9.52 11.19 4.51
CA SER A 85 8.82 11.71 5.67
C SER A 85 7.78 12.74 5.28
N VAL A 86 6.76 12.87 6.13
CA VAL A 86 5.68 13.84 5.97
C VAL A 86 5.23 14.31 7.35
N GLU A 87 4.84 15.58 7.47
CA GLU A 87 4.19 16.09 8.67
C GLU A 87 2.69 15.87 8.59
N VAL A 88 2.14 15.18 9.59
CA VAL A 88 0.72 14.83 9.64
C VAL A 88 0.09 15.49 10.88
N PRO A 89 -1.02 16.23 10.72
CA PRO A 89 -1.73 16.76 11.88
C PRO A 89 -2.34 15.62 12.71
N ILE A 90 -2.33 15.79 14.02
CA ILE A 90 -2.89 14.83 14.96
C ILE A 90 -4.35 15.22 15.21
N GLU A 91 -5.25 14.28 14.99
CA GLU A 91 -6.68 14.43 15.23
C GLU A 91 -7.08 13.73 16.54
N ALA A 92 -8.07 14.27 17.23
CA ALA A 92 -8.68 13.60 18.37
C ALA A 92 -9.96 12.89 17.92
N ILE A 93 -10.10 11.62 18.31
CA ILE A 93 -11.30 10.82 18.04
C ILE A 93 -12.05 10.47 19.32
N ASN A 94 -13.31 10.08 19.19
CA ASN A 94 -14.22 9.74 20.29
C ASN A 94 -14.41 10.89 21.29
N MET A 95 -14.35 12.13 20.79
CA MET A 95 -14.52 13.33 21.61
C MET A 95 -15.99 13.56 22.00
N PRO A 96 -16.26 13.94 23.28
CA PRO A 96 -17.56 14.49 23.64
C PRO A 96 -17.81 15.83 22.90
N ALA A 97 -19.09 16.14 22.66
CA ALA A 97 -19.46 17.35 21.93
C ALA A 97 -19.10 18.66 22.66
N ASP A 98 -18.96 18.62 23.96
CA ASP A 98 -18.67 19.77 24.83
C ASP A 98 -17.17 19.96 25.13
N LYS A 99 -16.29 19.12 24.60
CA LYS A 99 -14.86 19.14 24.86
C LYS A 99 -14.04 19.18 23.60
N VAL A 100 -12.86 19.78 23.72
CA VAL A 100 -11.82 19.82 22.67
C VAL A 100 -10.52 19.34 23.29
N LEU A 101 -9.86 18.40 22.65
CA LEU A 101 -8.53 17.95 23.01
C LEU A 101 -7.52 18.54 22.04
N ARG A 102 -6.52 19.20 22.59
CA ARG A 102 -5.38 19.74 21.83
C ARG A 102 -4.12 18.98 22.19
N THR A 103 -3.33 18.67 21.20
CA THR A 103 -2.05 17.99 21.38
C THR A 103 -0.87 18.94 21.22
N PHE A 104 0.20 18.65 21.89
CA PHE A 104 1.46 19.39 21.80
C PHE A 104 2.61 18.39 21.57
N PRO A 105 3.17 18.34 20.35
CA PRO A 105 2.84 19.15 19.16
C PRO A 105 1.49 18.78 18.52
N GLY A 106 0.93 19.68 17.72
CA GLY A 106 -0.29 19.43 16.96
C GLY A 106 -0.08 18.62 15.68
N LYS A 107 1.17 18.49 15.26
CA LYS A 107 1.60 17.69 14.09
C LYS A 107 2.73 16.77 14.50
N VAL A 108 2.81 15.63 13.83
CA VAL A 108 3.88 14.66 14.02
C VAL A 108 4.56 14.38 12.69
N ARG A 109 5.89 14.25 12.70
CA ARG A 109 6.64 13.78 11.56
C ARG A 109 6.53 12.28 11.46
N VAL A 110 6.18 11.79 10.29
CA VAL A 110 5.95 10.39 10.00
C VAL A 110 6.97 9.92 8.98
N ASN A 111 7.73 8.88 9.30
CA ASN A 111 8.65 8.23 8.39
C ASN A 111 8.00 6.99 7.79
N PHE A 112 8.26 6.75 6.53
CA PHE A 112 7.69 5.61 5.80
C PHE A 112 8.56 5.20 4.63
N VAL A 113 8.30 4.02 4.10
CA VAL A 113 8.96 3.48 2.91
C VAL A 113 7.94 3.43 1.78
N VAL A 114 8.34 3.89 0.61
CA VAL A 114 7.50 3.94 -0.59
C VAL A 114 8.33 3.67 -1.84
N GLY A 115 7.72 3.11 -2.89
CA GLY A 115 8.36 2.97 -4.18
C GLY A 115 8.60 4.31 -4.86
N ALA A 116 9.73 4.47 -5.54
CA ALA A 116 10.11 5.72 -6.21
C ALA A 116 9.05 6.18 -7.24
N TYR A 117 8.48 5.25 -7.98
CA TYR A 117 7.39 5.56 -8.91
C TYR A 117 6.16 6.11 -8.18
N ARG A 118 5.74 5.45 -7.10
CA ARG A 118 4.59 5.87 -6.30
C ARG A 118 4.83 7.25 -5.68
N LEU A 119 6.05 7.51 -5.21
CA LEU A 119 6.44 8.79 -4.63
C LEU A 119 6.23 9.96 -5.60
N ARG A 120 6.51 9.76 -6.89
CA ARG A 120 6.30 10.79 -7.92
C ARG A 120 4.83 11.17 -8.09
N THR A 121 3.93 10.26 -7.81
CA THR A 121 2.48 10.47 -7.93
C THR A 121 1.83 10.99 -6.65
N MET A 122 2.56 11.01 -5.53
CA MET A 122 2.03 11.51 -4.27
C MET A 122 1.90 13.03 -4.28
N PRO A 123 0.82 13.58 -3.68
CA PRO A 123 0.61 15.02 -3.64
C PRO A 123 1.73 15.76 -2.90
N LYS A 124 2.17 16.87 -3.46
CA LYS A 124 3.21 17.73 -2.89
C LYS A 124 2.76 19.18 -2.88
N ASN A 125 3.30 19.94 -1.92
CA ASN A 125 3.14 21.38 -1.93
C ASN A 125 3.81 21.98 -3.18
N ALA A 126 3.11 22.85 -3.89
CA ALA A 126 3.58 23.43 -5.14
C ALA A 126 4.82 24.33 -4.95
N GLU A 127 4.96 24.98 -3.80
CA GLU A 127 6.04 25.92 -3.50
C GLU A 127 7.23 25.24 -2.84
N THR A 128 6.97 24.48 -1.75
CA THR A 128 8.03 23.86 -0.95
C THR A 128 8.47 22.51 -1.47
N ARG A 129 7.66 21.89 -2.32
CA ARG A 129 7.82 20.51 -2.82
C ARG A 129 7.80 19.42 -1.73
N GLU A 130 7.43 19.77 -0.53
CA GLU A 130 7.23 18.83 0.56
C GLU A 130 5.96 17.99 0.31
N LEU A 131 5.99 16.74 0.78
CA LEU A 131 4.83 15.87 0.70
C LEU A 131 3.68 16.42 1.54
N LEU A 132 2.47 16.34 0.98
CA LEU A 132 1.24 16.65 1.70
C LEU A 132 0.79 15.41 2.50
N PRO A 133 0.13 15.61 3.66
CA PRO A 133 -0.32 14.50 4.50
C PRO A 133 -1.54 13.75 3.96
N THR A 134 -1.90 13.95 2.71
CA THR A 134 -3.07 13.35 2.07
C THR A 134 -3.04 11.82 2.17
N GLY A 135 -4.10 11.24 2.70
CA GLY A 135 -4.21 9.79 2.89
C GLY A 135 -3.60 9.28 4.19
N PHE A 136 -2.92 10.13 4.97
CA PHE A 136 -2.46 9.80 6.31
C PHE A 136 -3.44 10.35 7.35
N ARG A 137 -3.82 9.52 8.31
CA ARG A 137 -4.57 9.97 9.49
C ARG A 137 -3.92 9.40 10.75
N PHE A 138 -3.48 10.30 11.61
CA PHE A 138 -2.92 9.99 12.93
C PHE A 138 -3.85 10.56 13.98
N VAL A 139 -4.14 9.76 14.98
CA VAL A 139 -5.17 10.09 15.97
C VAL A 139 -4.70 9.83 17.38
N VAL A 140 -5.26 10.60 18.31
CA VAL A 140 -5.29 10.31 19.74
C VAL A 140 -6.73 9.97 20.13
N ASN A 141 -6.89 9.04 21.03
CA ASN A 141 -8.23 8.57 21.42
C ASN A 141 -8.61 9.15 22.79
N TYR A 142 -9.66 9.95 22.81
CA TYR A 142 -10.16 10.52 24.06
C TYR A 142 -10.56 9.47 25.08
N LYS A 143 -11.07 8.32 24.67
CA LYS A 143 -11.43 7.23 25.59
C LYS A 143 -10.23 6.72 26.38
N GLU A 144 -9.05 6.65 25.76
CA GLU A 144 -7.81 6.28 26.44
C GLU A 144 -7.50 7.27 27.55
N VAL A 145 -7.63 8.56 27.28
CA VAL A 145 -7.37 9.64 28.24
C VAL A 145 -8.39 9.61 29.38
N GLU A 146 -9.65 9.33 29.06
CA GLU A 146 -10.75 9.23 30.05
C GLU A 146 -10.58 8.02 30.98
N GLU A 147 -10.26 6.85 30.42
CA GLU A 147 -10.11 5.60 31.16
C GLU A 147 -8.77 5.52 31.91
N HIS A 148 -7.71 6.05 31.32
CA HIS A 148 -6.36 6.02 31.87
C HIS A 148 -5.73 7.41 31.84
N PRO A 149 -6.13 8.34 32.74
CA PRO A 149 -5.57 9.67 32.80
C PRO A 149 -4.06 9.63 33.01
N ALA A 150 -3.33 10.33 32.13
CA ALA A 150 -1.87 10.46 32.19
C ALA A 150 -1.47 11.83 31.65
N ASP A 151 -0.19 12.18 31.81
CA ASP A 151 0.34 13.46 31.27
C ASP A 151 0.44 13.45 29.74
N LYS A 152 0.54 12.28 29.15
CA LYS A 152 0.67 12.08 27.71
C LYS A 152 -0.33 11.06 27.20
N CYS A 153 -0.71 11.21 25.95
CA CYS A 153 -1.54 10.23 25.23
C CYS A 153 -0.79 9.65 24.03
N HIS A 154 -1.18 8.43 23.66
CA HIS A 154 -0.58 7.73 22.52
C HIS A 154 -1.12 8.22 21.20
N VAL A 155 -0.24 8.27 20.21
CA VAL A 155 -0.57 8.59 18.81
C VAL A 155 -0.68 7.28 18.03
N TYR A 156 -1.81 7.08 17.35
CA TYR A 156 -2.08 5.89 16.58
C TYR A 156 -2.22 6.21 15.08
N VAL A 157 -1.76 5.29 14.25
CA VAL A 157 -2.01 5.34 12.81
C VAL A 157 -3.42 4.82 12.55
N LEU A 158 -4.29 5.67 12.04
CA LEU A 158 -5.64 5.26 11.65
C LEU A 158 -5.73 4.86 10.19
N VAL A 159 -5.14 5.67 9.30
CA VAL A 159 -5.11 5.45 7.86
C VAL A 159 -3.73 5.82 7.32
N SER A 160 -3.24 5.03 6.37
CA SER A 160 -2.06 5.35 5.57
C SER A 160 -2.35 5.10 4.08
N PRO A 161 -1.69 5.79 3.16
CA PRO A 161 -1.90 5.59 1.72
C PRO A 161 -1.50 4.19 1.26
N ASN A 162 -2.18 3.69 0.23
CA ASN A 162 -1.80 2.44 -0.42
C ASN A 162 -0.39 2.52 -1.00
N GLY A 163 0.37 1.44 -0.86
CA GLY A 163 1.74 1.35 -1.35
C GLY A 163 2.80 1.92 -0.41
N VAL A 164 2.40 2.56 0.67
CA VAL A 164 3.28 3.04 1.73
C VAL A 164 3.48 1.94 2.77
N ARG A 165 4.71 1.71 3.19
CA ARG A 165 5.10 0.65 4.12
C ARG A 165 5.86 1.22 5.30
N ASN A 166 5.87 0.46 6.40
CA ASN A 166 6.68 0.75 7.58
C ASN A 166 6.44 2.17 8.12
N VAL A 167 5.19 2.53 8.25
CA VAL A 167 4.75 3.87 8.71
C VAL A 167 5.03 4.01 10.20
N ARG A 168 5.86 5.00 10.54
CA ARG A 168 6.33 5.23 11.92
C ARG A 168 6.23 6.71 12.28
N PRO A 169 5.48 7.08 13.32
CA PRO A 169 5.54 8.44 13.84
C PRO A 169 6.87 8.65 14.59
N ALA A 170 7.43 9.84 14.49
CA ALA A 170 8.63 10.23 15.24
C ALA A 170 8.36 10.28 16.74
N LEU A 171 7.13 10.60 17.13
CA LEU A 171 6.66 10.61 18.52
C LEU A 171 5.50 9.63 18.65
N THR A 172 5.61 8.71 19.58
CA THR A 172 4.54 7.75 19.90
C THR A 172 3.58 8.25 20.97
N THR A 173 4.01 9.25 21.74
CA THR A 173 3.21 9.92 22.77
C THR A 173 3.37 11.42 22.65
N VAL A 174 2.31 12.16 22.96
CA VAL A 174 2.28 13.62 22.95
C VAL A 174 1.60 14.16 24.20
N ASP A 175 1.97 15.39 24.60
CA ASP A 175 1.25 16.13 25.61
C ASP A 175 -0.12 16.56 25.09
N TYR A 176 -1.08 16.70 25.98
CA TYR A 176 -2.43 17.14 25.60
C TYR A 176 -3.06 18.06 26.63
N LEU A 177 -4.05 18.80 26.19
CA LEU A 177 -4.90 19.65 27.01
C LEU A 177 -6.36 19.47 26.60
N ILE A 178 -7.23 19.30 27.58
CA ILE A 178 -8.67 19.22 27.35
C ILE A 178 -9.31 20.54 27.75
N GLU A 179 -10.02 21.15 26.81
CA GLU A 179 -10.74 22.40 27.01
C GLU A 179 -12.25 22.14 26.90
N GLN A 180 -13.03 22.89 27.70
CA GLN A 180 -14.48 22.93 27.59
C GLN A 180 -14.86 23.90 26.46
N ARG A 181 -15.86 23.54 25.68
CA ARG A 181 -16.48 24.44 24.69
C ARG A 181 -17.50 25.37 25.33
#